data_66b31dd889f0ef331e7dac0b4d16f6f4
#
_entry.id   66b31dd889f0ef331e7dac0b4d16f6f4
#
_cell.length_a   1.000
_cell.length_b   1.000
_cell.length_c   1.000
_cell.angle_alpha   90.00
_cell.angle_beta   90.00
_cell.angle_gamma   90.00
#
_symmetry.space_group_name_H-M   'P 1'
#
loop_
_entity.id
_entity.type
_entity.pdbx_description
1 polymer ?
#
loop_
_entity_poly.entity_id
_entity_poly.type
_entity_poly.pdbx_seq_one_letter_code
_entity_poly.pdbx_strand_id
1 'polypeptide(L)'
;MSSDNESDEIPVNVVSENESDESIEESESSEPIKENLSELLDTEKQKTSECEEKLKHILADFQNLSRKTQSDIENGVNAKVDEFLLDFLKIYDDFIRARVVFSENKINTEGLDSILKNMDSLLKKYDVAPIDALGEIFDPNLHEAISVVTDPDLDDNTIIKEIRKGYISQKRVIRPTLVEISKKG
;
A
#
# COMPACT_ATOMS: atom_id res chain seq x y z
N MET A 1 9.03 27.82 -30.63
CA MET A 1 10.42 27.80 -30.20
C MET A 1 10.86 26.37 -30.28
N SER A 2 11.62 26.10 -31.32
CA SER A 2 12.15 24.80 -31.70
C SER A 2 13.25 24.38 -30.71
N SER A 3 13.26 23.14 -30.29
CA SER A 3 14.42 22.52 -29.70
C SER A 3 14.78 21.30 -30.52
N ASP A 4 15.90 21.45 -31.19
CA ASP A 4 16.52 20.48 -32.07
C ASP A 4 16.94 19.24 -31.29
N ASN A 5 16.56 18.09 -31.85
CA ASN A 5 16.99 16.77 -31.40
C ASN A 5 18.22 16.40 -32.23
N GLU A 6 19.40 16.62 -31.71
CA GLU A 6 20.66 16.20 -32.28
C GLU A 6 20.86 14.70 -32.02
N SER A 7 20.65 13.90 -33.05
CA SER A 7 21.01 12.47 -33.05
C SER A 7 22.48 12.34 -33.41
N ASP A 8 23.31 11.96 -32.44
CA ASP A 8 24.71 11.56 -32.65
C ASP A 8 24.75 10.29 -33.50
N GLU A 9 24.98 10.44 -34.80
CA GLU A 9 25.33 9.34 -35.70
C GLU A 9 26.81 9.00 -35.55
N ILE A 10 27.11 7.80 -35.07
CA ILE A 10 28.46 7.23 -35.05
C ILE A 10 28.85 6.87 -36.50
N PRO A 11 29.94 7.40 -37.07
CA PRO A 11 30.32 7.07 -38.44
C PRO A 11 30.89 5.65 -38.49
N VAL A 12 30.21 4.78 -39.26
CA VAL A 12 30.75 3.47 -39.64
C VAL A 12 31.75 3.64 -40.76
N ASN A 13 33.01 3.40 -40.44
CA ASN A 13 34.08 3.44 -41.41
C ASN A 13 34.10 2.11 -42.19
N VAL A 14 33.62 2.13 -43.41
CA VAL A 14 33.69 0.99 -44.34
C VAL A 14 35.09 0.96 -44.95
N VAL A 15 35.88 0.00 -44.52
CA VAL A 15 37.17 -0.28 -45.16
C VAL A 15 36.92 -1.15 -46.37
N SER A 16 37.24 -0.61 -47.57
CA SER A 16 37.20 -1.32 -48.82
C SER A 16 38.27 -2.40 -48.88
N GLU A 17 37.85 -3.60 -49.18
CA GLU A 17 38.71 -4.75 -49.46
C GLU A 17 39.48 -4.51 -50.77
N ASN A 18 40.82 -4.46 -50.65
CA ASN A 18 41.73 -4.66 -51.79
C ASN A 18 42.29 -6.06 -51.67
N GLU A 19 41.87 -6.93 -52.58
CA GLU A 19 42.51 -8.20 -52.84
C GLU A 19 43.92 -7.98 -53.40
N SER A 20 44.90 -8.42 -52.62
CA SER A 20 46.26 -8.71 -53.12
C SER A 20 46.64 -10.08 -52.55
N ASP A 21 46.68 -11.01 -53.51
CA ASP A 21 47.09 -12.39 -53.38
C ASP A 21 48.60 -12.41 -53.03
N GLU A 22 48.93 -12.69 -51.79
CA GLU A 22 50.27 -13.04 -51.34
C GLU A 22 50.21 -14.29 -50.46
N SER A 23 50.66 -15.39 -51.08
CA SER A 23 50.95 -16.67 -50.42
C SER A 23 51.96 -16.47 -49.29
N ILE A 24 51.46 -16.47 -48.04
CA ILE A 24 52.30 -16.51 -46.85
C ILE A 24 52.29 -17.95 -46.32
N GLU A 25 53.46 -18.56 -46.32
CA GLU A 25 53.76 -19.86 -45.73
C GLU A 25 53.30 -19.89 -44.27
N GLU A 26 52.44 -20.85 -43.93
CA GLU A 26 51.98 -21.16 -42.55
C GLU A 26 53.20 -21.62 -41.74
N SER A 27 53.81 -20.71 -40.97
CA SER A 27 54.82 -21.07 -40.00
C SER A 27 54.18 -21.61 -38.72
N GLU A 28 54.65 -22.73 -38.22
CA GLU A 28 54.28 -23.50 -37.02
C GLU A 28 54.27 -22.72 -35.67
N SER A 29 54.22 -21.39 -35.66
CA SER A 29 54.23 -20.57 -34.44
C SER A 29 52.85 -20.04 -34.05
N SER A 30 51.76 -20.39 -34.75
CA SER A 30 50.40 -19.81 -34.49
C SER A 30 49.54 -20.57 -33.48
N GLU A 31 49.90 -21.79 -33.11
CA GLU A 31 49.14 -22.62 -32.18
C GLU A 31 49.15 -22.08 -30.72
N PRO A 32 50.31 -21.72 -30.11
CA PRO A 32 50.31 -21.22 -28.72
C PRO A 32 49.62 -19.85 -28.55
N ILE A 33 49.55 -19.05 -29.63
CA ILE A 33 48.86 -17.76 -29.59
C ILE A 33 47.33 -17.95 -29.65
N LYS A 34 46.87 -18.91 -30.43
CA LYS A 34 45.45 -19.28 -30.53
C LYS A 34 44.92 -19.90 -29.24
N GLU A 35 45.71 -20.75 -28.59
CA GLU A 35 45.37 -21.35 -27.29
C GLU A 35 45.26 -20.30 -26.19
N ASN A 36 46.23 -19.38 -26.09
CA ASN A 36 46.22 -18.28 -25.13
C ASN A 36 45.01 -17.31 -25.34
N LEU A 37 44.66 -17.06 -26.60
CA LEU A 37 43.51 -16.22 -26.94
C LEU A 37 42.17 -16.89 -26.59
N SER A 38 42.07 -18.20 -26.78
CA SER A 38 40.91 -19.02 -26.41
C SER A 38 40.70 -19.00 -24.88
N GLU A 39 41.76 -19.23 -24.10
CA GLU A 39 41.69 -19.18 -22.63
C GLU A 39 41.30 -17.80 -22.12
N LEU A 40 41.85 -16.71 -22.71
CA LEU A 40 41.47 -15.34 -22.37
C LEU A 40 39.97 -15.06 -22.69
N LEU A 41 39.49 -15.58 -23.83
CA LEU A 41 38.10 -15.44 -24.25
C LEU A 41 37.15 -16.16 -23.28
N ASP A 42 37.50 -17.34 -22.85
CA ASP A 42 36.69 -18.14 -21.92
C ASP A 42 36.70 -17.54 -20.52
N THR A 43 37.83 -16.99 -20.05
CA THR A 43 37.90 -16.26 -18.77
C THR A 43 37.05 -14.98 -18.78
N GLU A 44 37.07 -14.22 -19.89
CA GLU A 44 36.23 -13.02 -20.02
C GLU A 44 34.74 -13.35 -20.15
N LYS A 45 34.38 -14.42 -20.87
CA LYS A 45 33.00 -14.91 -20.90
C LYS A 45 32.51 -15.32 -19.51
N GLN A 46 33.36 -16.02 -18.75
CA GLN A 46 33.01 -16.42 -17.39
C GLN A 46 32.78 -15.20 -16.47
N LYS A 47 33.69 -14.21 -16.51
CA LYS A 47 33.54 -12.96 -15.77
C LYS A 47 32.26 -12.21 -16.16
N THR A 48 31.94 -12.18 -17.47
CA THR A 48 30.73 -11.54 -17.97
C THR A 48 29.49 -12.25 -17.44
N SER A 49 29.45 -13.60 -17.50
CA SER A 49 28.36 -14.40 -16.95
C SER A 49 28.17 -14.19 -15.45
N GLU A 50 29.28 -14.18 -14.66
CA GLU A 50 29.21 -13.90 -13.22
C GLU A 50 28.72 -12.48 -12.93
N CYS A 51 29.11 -11.51 -13.76
CA CYS A 51 28.66 -10.14 -13.62
C CYS A 51 27.16 -10.00 -13.94
N GLU A 52 26.69 -10.69 -15.00
CA GLU A 52 25.26 -10.73 -15.35
C GLU A 52 24.42 -11.39 -14.26
N GLU A 53 24.88 -12.47 -13.66
CA GLU A 53 24.20 -13.13 -12.54
C GLU A 53 24.12 -12.21 -11.33
N LYS A 54 25.22 -11.57 -10.96
CA LYS A 54 25.24 -10.57 -9.88
C LYS A 54 24.29 -9.42 -10.16
N LEU A 55 24.27 -8.93 -11.40
CA LEU A 55 23.34 -7.86 -11.80
C LEU A 55 21.89 -8.28 -11.66
N LYS A 56 21.55 -9.51 -12.08
CA LYS A 56 20.18 -10.06 -11.91
C LYS A 56 19.79 -10.15 -10.45
N HIS A 57 20.69 -10.61 -9.58
CA HIS A 57 20.46 -10.67 -8.13
C HIS A 57 20.24 -9.28 -7.54
N ILE A 58 21.12 -8.34 -7.83
CA ILE A 58 21.01 -6.96 -7.33
C ILE A 58 19.72 -6.30 -7.82
N LEU A 59 19.33 -6.53 -9.07
CA LEU A 59 18.08 -6.00 -9.62
C LEU A 59 16.85 -6.57 -8.90
N ALA A 60 16.85 -7.88 -8.63
CA ALA A 60 15.79 -8.53 -7.87
C ALA A 60 15.69 -8.01 -6.44
N ASP A 61 16.83 -7.84 -5.77
CA ASP A 61 16.92 -7.29 -4.42
C ASP A 61 16.43 -5.83 -4.38
N PHE A 62 16.84 -5.02 -5.37
CA PHE A 62 16.37 -3.64 -5.50
C PHE A 62 14.86 -3.56 -5.70
N GLN A 63 14.29 -4.40 -6.55
CA GLN A 63 12.84 -4.45 -6.78
C GLN A 63 12.09 -4.87 -5.51
N ASN A 64 12.60 -5.85 -4.77
CA ASN A 64 12.03 -6.30 -3.50
C ASN A 64 12.11 -5.19 -2.44
N LEU A 65 13.26 -4.54 -2.32
CA LEU A 65 13.45 -3.42 -1.39
C LEU A 65 12.55 -2.24 -1.73
N SER A 66 12.46 -1.87 -3.01
CA SER A 66 11.59 -0.79 -3.47
C SER A 66 10.12 -1.05 -3.12
N ARG A 67 9.63 -2.27 -3.41
CA ARG A 67 8.25 -2.67 -3.07
C ARG A 67 8.02 -2.65 -1.55
N LYS A 68 8.97 -3.16 -0.77
CA LYS A 68 8.88 -3.15 0.69
C LYS A 68 8.86 -1.73 1.24
N THR A 69 9.76 -0.87 0.77
CA THR A 69 9.84 0.53 1.20
C THR A 69 8.54 1.28 0.89
N GLN A 70 7.96 1.07 -0.31
CA GLN A 70 6.69 1.68 -0.67
C GLN A 70 5.56 1.22 0.27
N SER A 71 5.49 -0.08 0.56
CA SER A 71 4.51 -0.62 1.51
C SER A 71 4.71 -0.08 2.94
N ASP A 72 5.95 0.04 3.39
CA ASP A 72 6.27 0.56 4.73
C ASP A 72 5.90 2.05 4.86
N ILE A 73 6.13 2.85 3.81
CA ILE A 73 5.71 4.26 3.76
C ILE A 73 4.18 4.36 3.82
N GLU A 74 3.45 3.60 2.98
CA GLU A 74 1.98 3.61 2.97
C GLU A 74 1.41 3.18 4.32
N ASN A 75 1.95 2.14 4.93
CA ASN A 75 1.53 1.66 6.24
C ASN A 75 1.81 2.70 7.33
N GLY A 76 2.97 3.35 7.30
CA GLY A 76 3.34 4.41 8.24
C GLY A 76 2.43 5.64 8.14
N VAL A 77 2.13 6.09 6.92
CA VAL A 77 1.19 7.20 6.68
C VAL A 77 -0.21 6.83 7.16
N ASN A 78 -0.68 5.64 6.80
CA ASN A 78 -1.99 5.15 7.21
C ASN A 78 -2.13 5.07 8.73
N ALA A 79 -1.12 4.55 9.44
CA ALA A 79 -1.14 4.47 10.90
C ALA A 79 -1.24 5.86 11.56
N LYS A 80 -0.56 6.87 11.02
CA LYS A 80 -0.65 8.24 11.53
C LYS A 80 -2.00 8.89 11.25
N VAL A 81 -2.59 8.61 10.09
CA VAL A 81 -3.95 9.08 9.77
C VAL A 81 -4.97 8.40 10.68
N ASP A 82 -4.83 7.10 10.93
CA ASP A 82 -5.73 6.37 11.82
C ASP A 82 -5.66 6.89 13.26
N GLU A 83 -4.46 7.19 13.77
CA GLU A 83 -4.26 7.81 15.09
C GLU A 83 -4.99 9.18 15.18
N PHE A 84 -4.81 10.02 14.17
CA PHE A 84 -5.51 11.31 14.09
C PHE A 84 -7.04 11.14 14.03
N LEU A 85 -7.53 10.20 13.22
CA LEU A 85 -8.96 9.92 13.10
C LEU A 85 -9.55 9.42 14.42
N LEU A 86 -8.83 8.58 15.17
CA LEU A 86 -9.26 8.11 16.48
C LEU A 86 -9.45 9.28 17.46
N ASP A 87 -8.53 10.23 17.48
CA ASP A 87 -8.65 11.40 18.35
C ASP A 87 -9.78 12.34 17.90
N PHE A 88 -9.92 12.52 16.57
CA PHE A 88 -11.05 13.28 16.01
C PHE A 88 -12.40 12.65 16.36
N LEU A 89 -12.52 11.32 16.27
CA LEU A 89 -13.74 10.60 16.60
C LEU A 89 -14.11 10.68 18.09
N LYS A 90 -13.12 10.79 18.99
CA LYS A 90 -13.40 11.05 20.42
C LYS A 90 -14.10 12.41 20.61
N ILE A 91 -13.58 13.45 19.97
CA ILE A 91 -14.19 14.80 20.02
C ILE A 91 -15.58 14.75 19.39
N TYR A 92 -15.74 14.05 18.27
CA TYR A 92 -17.04 13.89 17.61
C TYR A 92 -18.07 13.19 18.53
N ASP A 93 -17.68 12.12 19.23
CA ASP A 93 -18.54 11.44 20.20
C ASP A 93 -18.96 12.38 21.36
N ASP A 94 -18.07 13.28 21.80
CA ASP A 94 -18.38 14.25 22.84
C ASP A 94 -19.42 15.27 22.36
N PHE A 95 -19.35 15.71 21.10
CA PHE A 95 -20.37 16.58 20.51
C PHE A 95 -21.72 15.88 20.37
N ILE A 96 -21.76 14.61 19.97
CA ILE A 96 -22.98 13.80 19.93
C ILE A 96 -23.60 13.72 21.32
N ARG A 97 -22.79 13.43 22.34
CA ARG A 97 -23.24 13.34 23.73
C ARG A 97 -23.78 14.66 24.25
N ALA A 98 -23.07 15.77 23.98
CA ALA A 98 -23.52 17.10 24.34
C ALA A 98 -24.86 17.44 23.66
N ARG A 99 -25.03 17.09 22.39
CA ARG A 99 -26.31 17.28 21.67
C ARG A 99 -27.47 16.56 22.35
N VAL A 100 -27.29 15.30 22.78
CA VAL A 100 -28.31 14.53 23.48
C VAL A 100 -28.71 15.24 24.78
N VAL A 101 -27.75 15.60 25.60
CA VAL A 101 -27.97 16.29 26.88
C VAL A 101 -28.69 17.64 26.67
N PHE A 102 -28.30 18.41 25.64
CA PHE A 102 -28.94 19.69 25.36
C PHE A 102 -30.38 19.51 24.87
N SER A 103 -30.63 18.49 24.03
CA SER A 103 -31.97 18.17 23.58
C SER A 103 -32.91 17.76 24.74
N GLU A 104 -32.42 16.93 25.66
CA GLU A 104 -33.16 16.51 26.86
C GLU A 104 -33.50 17.71 27.77
N ASN A 105 -32.61 18.66 27.86
CA ASN A 105 -32.84 19.90 28.64
C ASN A 105 -33.58 21.02 27.86
N LYS A 106 -34.08 20.71 26.64
CA LYS A 106 -34.77 21.65 25.74
C LYS A 106 -33.97 22.89 25.40
N ILE A 107 -32.65 22.78 25.36
CA ILE A 107 -31.72 23.82 24.91
C ILE A 107 -31.64 23.79 23.40
N ASN A 108 -31.50 24.93 22.76
CA ASN A 108 -31.34 25.01 21.30
C ASN A 108 -30.07 24.29 20.84
N THR A 109 -30.21 23.31 19.92
CA THR A 109 -29.11 22.48 19.38
C THR A 109 -28.70 22.88 17.98
N GLU A 110 -29.29 23.89 17.33
CA GLU A 110 -29.04 24.23 15.92
C GLU A 110 -27.56 24.47 15.61
N GLY A 111 -26.83 25.17 16.49
CA GLY A 111 -25.39 25.38 16.35
C GLY A 111 -24.60 24.06 16.40
N LEU A 112 -24.99 23.20 17.34
CA LEU A 112 -24.34 21.88 17.52
C LEU A 112 -24.63 20.98 16.34
N ASP A 113 -25.86 20.96 15.82
CA ASP A 113 -26.26 20.20 14.65
C ASP A 113 -25.51 20.65 13.39
N SER A 114 -25.25 21.95 13.26
CA SER A 114 -24.42 22.49 12.18
C SER A 114 -22.95 22.01 12.26
N ILE A 115 -22.39 22.00 13.47
CA ILE A 115 -21.02 21.49 13.70
C ILE A 115 -20.94 20.00 13.36
N LEU A 116 -21.86 19.20 13.89
CA LEU A 116 -21.91 17.75 13.60
C LEU A 116 -22.05 17.47 12.11
N LYS A 117 -22.90 18.22 11.40
CA LYS A 117 -23.03 18.09 9.94
C LYS A 117 -21.73 18.41 9.19
N ASN A 118 -20.98 19.41 9.65
CA ASN A 118 -19.68 19.72 9.06
C ASN A 118 -18.66 18.60 9.31
N MET A 119 -18.67 18.04 10.53
CA MET A 119 -17.81 16.90 10.90
C MET A 119 -18.16 15.64 10.07
N ASP A 120 -19.46 15.34 9.89
CA ASP A 120 -19.92 14.26 9.00
C ASP A 120 -19.45 14.46 7.55
N SER A 121 -19.53 15.69 7.06
CA SER A 121 -19.07 16.03 5.71
C SER A 121 -17.56 15.85 5.58
N LEU A 122 -16.80 16.15 6.62
CA LEU A 122 -15.37 15.92 6.68
C LEU A 122 -15.05 14.42 6.66
N LEU A 123 -15.69 13.61 7.49
CA LEU A 123 -15.52 12.15 7.50
C LEU A 123 -15.80 11.54 6.12
N LYS A 124 -16.91 11.93 5.49
CA LYS A 124 -17.26 11.48 4.12
C LYS A 124 -16.22 11.87 3.08
N LYS A 125 -15.64 13.07 3.18
CA LYS A 125 -14.59 13.54 2.26
C LYS A 125 -13.33 12.66 2.32
N TYR A 126 -13.05 12.07 3.48
CA TYR A 126 -11.91 11.18 3.69
C TYR A 126 -12.27 9.70 3.64
N ASP A 127 -13.42 9.35 3.02
CA ASP A 127 -13.92 7.98 2.89
C ASP A 127 -14.04 7.24 4.24
N VAL A 128 -14.36 7.99 5.29
CA VAL A 128 -14.66 7.44 6.61
C VAL A 128 -16.19 7.28 6.73
N ALA A 129 -16.64 6.04 6.86
CA ALA A 129 -18.06 5.70 6.99
C ALA A 129 -18.35 5.05 8.36
N PRO A 130 -19.52 5.31 8.95
CA PRO A 130 -19.95 4.59 10.13
C PRO A 130 -20.22 3.12 9.78
N ILE A 131 -20.01 2.24 10.76
CA ILE A 131 -20.39 0.83 10.69
C ILE A 131 -21.82 0.74 11.24
N ASP A 132 -22.77 0.32 10.40
CA ASP A 132 -24.14 0.06 10.83
C ASP A 132 -24.17 -1.33 11.48
N ALA A 133 -24.46 -1.38 12.77
CA ALA A 133 -24.35 -2.59 13.56
C ALA A 133 -25.70 -3.07 14.13
N LEU A 134 -26.67 -2.17 14.30
CA LEU A 134 -27.93 -2.48 14.97
C LEU A 134 -28.75 -3.50 14.18
N GLY A 135 -29.09 -4.61 14.83
CA GLY A 135 -29.87 -5.70 14.22
C GLY A 135 -29.04 -6.68 13.38
N GLU A 136 -27.77 -6.42 13.18
CA GLU A 136 -26.85 -7.31 12.48
C GLU A 136 -26.29 -8.41 13.40
N ILE A 137 -25.73 -9.45 12.82
CA ILE A 137 -25.02 -10.50 13.57
C ILE A 137 -23.63 -9.97 13.96
N PHE A 138 -23.20 -10.27 15.16
CA PHE A 138 -21.90 -9.87 15.69
C PHE A 138 -20.75 -10.43 14.83
N ASP A 139 -19.89 -9.55 14.34
CA ASP A 139 -18.64 -9.86 13.65
C ASP A 139 -17.46 -9.32 14.47
N PRO A 140 -16.54 -10.19 14.97
CA PRO A 140 -15.38 -9.76 15.77
C PRO A 140 -14.43 -8.80 15.03
N ASN A 141 -14.47 -8.74 13.70
CA ASN A 141 -13.64 -7.81 12.92
C ASN A 141 -14.19 -6.38 12.92
N LEU A 142 -15.51 -6.23 13.10
CA LEU A 142 -16.21 -4.94 12.99
C LEU A 142 -16.75 -4.45 14.34
N HIS A 143 -17.01 -5.37 15.27
CA HIS A 143 -17.76 -5.11 16.49
C HIS A 143 -16.97 -5.56 17.73
N GLU A 144 -17.17 -4.83 18.83
CA GLU A 144 -16.66 -5.15 20.15
C GLU A 144 -17.82 -5.29 21.14
N ALA A 145 -18.12 -6.52 21.58
CA ALA A 145 -19.21 -6.78 22.52
C ALA A 145 -18.78 -6.46 23.94
N ILE A 146 -19.51 -5.58 24.62
CA ILE A 146 -19.25 -5.21 26.04
C ILE A 146 -20.22 -5.83 27.01
N SER A 147 -21.39 -6.23 26.54
CA SER A 147 -22.41 -6.91 27.34
C SER A 147 -23.22 -7.90 26.52
N VAL A 148 -23.73 -8.92 27.21
CA VAL A 148 -24.62 -9.94 26.63
C VAL A 148 -25.91 -9.88 27.43
N VAL A 149 -27.04 -9.71 26.73
CA VAL A 149 -28.38 -9.66 27.32
C VAL A 149 -29.16 -10.89 26.86
N THR A 150 -29.81 -11.56 27.81
CA THR A 150 -30.70 -12.68 27.47
C THR A 150 -31.99 -12.15 26.90
N ASP A 151 -32.28 -12.47 25.65
CA ASP A 151 -33.51 -12.11 24.96
C ASP A 151 -34.02 -13.35 24.19
N PRO A 152 -35.19 -13.92 24.59
CA PRO A 152 -35.71 -15.12 23.96
C PRO A 152 -36.28 -14.87 22.54
N ASP A 153 -36.55 -13.61 22.19
CA ASP A 153 -37.20 -13.24 20.92
C ASP A 153 -36.16 -12.99 19.81
N LEU A 154 -34.86 -12.89 20.16
CA LEU A 154 -33.77 -12.64 19.22
C LEU A 154 -32.86 -13.86 19.07
N ASP A 155 -32.27 -13.96 17.89
CA ASP A 155 -31.24 -14.99 17.64
C ASP A 155 -29.95 -14.70 18.40
N ASP A 156 -29.18 -15.76 18.71
CA ASP A 156 -27.89 -15.65 19.37
C ASP A 156 -26.94 -14.73 18.59
N ASN A 157 -26.21 -13.90 19.32
CA ASN A 157 -25.23 -12.95 18.78
C ASN A 157 -25.84 -11.83 17.90
N THR A 158 -27.12 -11.56 18.00
CA THR A 158 -27.70 -10.38 17.33
C THR A 158 -27.36 -9.11 18.13
N ILE A 159 -26.99 -8.06 17.43
CA ILE A 159 -26.66 -6.76 18.06
C ILE A 159 -27.98 -6.04 18.39
N ILE A 160 -28.23 -5.89 19.69
CA ILE A 160 -29.47 -5.28 20.20
C ILE A 160 -29.30 -3.79 20.47
N LYS A 161 -28.09 -3.37 20.76
CA LYS A 161 -27.81 -1.96 21.05
C LYS A 161 -26.41 -1.57 20.63
N GLU A 162 -26.32 -0.39 20.06
CA GLU A 162 -25.07 0.28 19.73
C GLU A 162 -24.75 1.31 20.83
N ILE A 163 -23.64 1.09 21.55
CA ILE A 163 -23.20 1.97 22.64
C ILE A 163 -22.34 3.10 22.09
N ARG A 164 -21.46 2.79 21.13
CA ARG A 164 -20.59 3.72 20.45
C ARG A 164 -20.38 3.30 19.02
N LYS A 165 -20.55 4.22 18.08
CA LYS A 165 -20.39 3.96 16.66
C LYS A 165 -18.96 3.59 16.29
N GLY A 166 -18.82 2.53 15.51
CA GLY A 166 -17.59 2.18 14.82
C GLY A 166 -17.45 2.91 13.50
N TYR A 167 -16.22 2.97 13.00
CA TYR A 167 -15.92 3.63 11.73
C TYR A 167 -14.91 2.83 10.92
N ILE A 168 -15.13 2.82 9.61
CA ILE A 168 -14.28 2.16 8.61
C ILE A 168 -13.78 3.19 7.60
N SER A 169 -12.53 3.09 7.19
CA SER A 169 -11.95 3.90 6.11
C SER A 169 -11.24 2.99 5.11
N GLN A 170 -11.59 3.08 3.83
CA GLN A 170 -10.95 2.33 2.75
C GLN A 170 -10.78 0.82 3.04
N LYS A 171 -11.79 0.17 3.59
CA LYS A 171 -11.81 -1.25 4.03
C LYS A 171 -10.98 -1.57 5.29
N ARG A 172 -10.43 -0.56 5.98
CA ARG A 172 -9.76 -0.74 7.28
C ARG A 172 -10.68 -0.25 8.38
N VAL A 173 -10.83 -1.03 9.43
CA VAL A 173 -11.56 -0.62 10.63
C VAL A 173 -10.68 0.33 11.42
N ILE A 174 -11.13 1.58 11.54
CA ILE A 174 -10.47 2.60 12.36
C ILE A 174 -10.78 2.36 13.83
N ARG A 175 -12.06 2.06 14.11
CA ARG A 175 -12.55 1.76 15.45
C ARG A 175 -13.76 0.83 15.34
N PRO A 176 -13.80 -0.30 16.09
CA PRO A 176 -14.97 -1.17 16.11
C PRO A 176 -16.17 -0.49 16.75
N THR A 177 -17.38 -0.93 16.39
CA THR A 177 -18.61 -0.52 17.06
C THR A 177 -18.70 -1.23 18.41
N LEU A 178 -18.87 -0.48 19.49
CA LEU A 178 -19.17 -1.04 20.81
C LEU A 178 -20.66 -1.41 20.90
N VAL A 179 -20.92 -2.68 21.16
CA VAL A 179 -22.27 -3.22 21.06
C VAL A 179 -22.68 -4.07 22.28
N GLU A 180 -23.98 -4.18 22.49
CA GLU A 180 -24.60 -5.21 23.32
C GLU A 180 -25.21 -6.27 22.40
N ILE A 181 -24.97 -7.54 22.71
CA ILE A 181 -25.46 -8.67 21.91
C ILE A 181 -26.49 -9.50 22.65
N SER A 182 -27.39 -10.15 21.90
CA SER A 182 -28.35 -11.08 22.43
C SER A 182 -27.74 -12.45 22.69
N LYS A 183 -28.27 -13.14 23.67
CA LYS A 183 -28.11 -14.57 23.89
C LYS A 183 -29.49 -15.18 24.09
N LYS A 184 -29.80 -16.22 23.35
CA LYS A 184 -31.02 -16.96 23.50
C LYS A 184 -31.01 -17.67 24.86
N GLY A 185 -32.01 -17.43 25.69
CA GLY A 185 -32.15 -18.03 27.00
C GLY A 185 -32.61 -19.49 26.95
#